data_75db6f9a90a4d9ed688225914faf3e09
#
_entry.id   75db6f9a90a4d9ed688225914faf3e09
#
_cell.length_a   1.000
_cell.length_b   1.000
_cell.length_c   1.000
_cell.angle_alpha   90.00
_cell.angle_beta   90.00
_cell.angle_gamma   90.00
#
_symmetry.space_group_name_H-M   'P 1'
#
loop_
_entity.id
_entity.type
_entity.pdbx_description
1 polymer ?
#
loop_
_entity_poly.entity_id
_entity_poly.type
_entity_poly.pdbx_seq_one_letter_code
_entity_poly.pdbx_strand_id
1 'polypeptide(L)'
;MEDRIEKAVELFKSGYNCSQSVVAAFADMYGFTQEQALRMGASFGGGIGRMRETCGAACGMFLVAGLETGATEATDREGKAANYAVVQELAAEFKKRNGSLICGELLGLKKKEPVSTVPEERTAQYYSKRPCAKMVEEAARIWVEYLEKHP
;
A
#
# COMPACT_ATOMS: atom_id res chain seq x y z
N MET A 1 4.45 -4.43 -17.02
CA MET A 1 4.07 -3.58 -15.86
C MET A 1 5.17 -3.27 -14.85
N GLU A 2 6.40 -3.65 -15.16
CA GLU A 2 7.55 -3.32 -14.31
C GLU A 2 7.71 -1.81 -14.13
N ASP A 3 7.36 -1.02 -15.13
CA ASP A 3 7.36 0.44 -15.10
C ASP A 3 6.46 1.01 -13.99
N ARG A 4 5.37 0.32 -13.65
CA ARG A 4 4.47 0.77 -12.57
C ARG A 4 5.07 0.49 -11.20
N ILE A 5 5.82 -0.59 -11.07
CA ILE A 5 6.56 -0.91 -9.84
C ILE A 5 7.63 0.16 -9.62
N GLU A 6 8.38 0.50 -10.67
CA GLU A 6 9.38 1.56 -10.62
C GLU A 6 8.75 2.92 -10.28
N LYS A 7 7.58 3.23 -10.86
CA LYS A 7 6.85 4.46 -10.57
C LYS A 7 6.47 4.56 -9.09
N ALA A 8 6.00 3.46 -8.50
CA ALA A 8 5.66 3.44 -7.07
C ALA A 8 6.88 3.79 -6.22
N VAL A 9 8.03 3.17 -6.49
CA VAL A 9 9.26 3.43 -5.75
C VAL A 9 9.73 4.87 -5.94
N GLU A 10 9.67 5.39 -7.18
CA GLU A 10 10.04 6.78 -7.47
C GLU A 10 9.16 7.78 -6.72
N LEU A 11 7.85 7.55 -6.67
CA LEU A 11 6.93 8.41 -5.93
C LEU A 11 7.28 8.41 -4.44
N PHE A 12 7.57 7.24 -3.88
CA PHE A 12 7.99 7.18 -2.49
C PHE A 12 9.26 7.98 -2.24
N LYS A 13 10.26 7.83 -3.11
CA LYS A 13 11.52 8.57 -3.01
C LYS A 13 11.35 10.07 -3.26
N SER A 14 10.26 10.47 -3.91
CA SER A 14 9.92 11.87 -4.13
C SER A 14 9.23 12.52 -2.93
N GLY A 15 8.93 11.74 -1.88
CA GLY A 15 8.37 12.28 -0.66
C GLY A 15 6.93 11.88 -0.34
N TYR A 16 6.24 11.17 -1.24
CA TYR A 16 4.89 10.68 -0.97
C TYR A 16 4.92 9.51 0.02
N ASN A 17 3.84 9.30 0.78
CA ASN A 17 3.82 8.19 1.71
C ASN A 17 3.64 6.84 1.00
N CYS A 18 3.81 5.74 1.74
CA CYS A 18 3.76 4.40 1.18
C CYS A 18 2.46 4.12 0.43
N SER A 19 1.33 4.46 1.02
CA SER A 19 0.01 4.23 0.43
C SER A 19 -0.20 5.07 -0.82
N GLN A 20 0.12 6.36 -0.76
CA GLN A 20 0.01 7.26 -1.90
C GLN A 20 0.83 6.75 -3.10
N SER A 21 2.03 6.28 -2.82
CA SER A 21 2.96 5.80 -3.84
C SER A 21 2.41 4.60 -4.58
N VAL A 22 1.83 3.65 -3.86
CA VAL A 22 1.23 2.45 -4.48
C VAL A 22 -0.03 2.82 -5.25
N VAL A 23 -0.95 3.57 -4.66
CA VAL A 23 -2.21 3.92 -5.32
C VAL A 23 -1.95 4.73 -6.59
N ALA A 24 -1.09 5.74 -6.53
CA ALA A 24 -0.81 6.60 -7.68
C ALA A 24 -0.12 5.85 -8.83
N ALA A 25 0.58 4.76 -8.53
CA ALA A 25 1.22 3.95 -9.58
C ALA A 25 0.22 3.21 -10.46
N PHE A 26 -1.01 2.99 -10.00
CA PHE A 26 -2.01 2.18 -10.71
C PHE A 26 -3.34 2.90 -11.00
N ALA A 27 -3.58 4.04 -10.36
CA ALA A 27 -4.90 4.68 -10.39
C ALA A 27 -5.38 5.07 -11.79
N ASP A 28 -4.48 5.42 -12.68
CA ASP A 28 -4.82 5.77 -14.06
C ASP A 28 -5.46 4.60 -14.82
N MET A 29 -5.16 3.36 -14.46
CA MET A 29 -5.80 2.17 -15.02
C MET A 29 -7.30 2.15 -14.74
N TYR A 30 -7.74 2.84 -13.71
CA TYR A 30 -9.13 2.86 -13.24
C TYR A 30 -9.79 4.22 -13.46
N GLY A 31 -9.17 5.09 -14.27
CA GLY A 31 -9.74 6.38 -14.64
C GLY A 31 -9.54 7.50 -13.63
N PHE A 32 -8.64 7.34 -12.67
CA PHE A 32 -8.36 8.36 -11.66
C PHE A 32 -7.10 9.16 -11.98
N THR A 33 -7.12 10.45 -11.64
CA THR A 33 -5.94 11.31 -11.78
C THR A 33 -4.95 11.04 -10.66
N GLN A 34 -3.72 11.52 -10.85
CA GLN A 34 -2.70 11.39 -9.79
C GLN A 34 -3.15 12.12 -8.52
N GLU A 35 -3.74 13.32 -8.65
CA GLU A 35 -4.24 14.05 -7.48
C GLU A 35 -5.29 13.26 -6.71
N GLN A 36 -6.24 12.64 -7.42
CA GLN A 36 -7.25 11.81 -6.79
C GLN A 36 -6.62 10.62 -6.07
N ALA A 37 -5.67 9.97 -6.71
CA ALA A 37 -4.94 8.83 -6.12
C ALA A 37 -4.19 9.23 -4.85
N LEU A 38 -3.52 10.38 -4.88
CA LEU A 38 -2.79 10.89 -3.71
C LEU A 38 -3.74 11.19 -2.54
N ARG A 39 -4.94 11.70 -2.83
CA ARG A 39 -5.95 11.91 -1.79
C ARG A 39 -6.47 10.60 -1.22
N MET A 40 -6.70 9.60 -2.06
CA MET A 40 -7.17 8.26 -1.61
C MET A 40 -6.18 7.61 -0.65
N GLY A 41 -4.89 7.75 -0.91
CA GLY A 41 -3.86 7.12 -0.10
C GLY A 41 -3.36 7.96 1.09
N ALA A 42 -3.73 9.24 1.14
CA ALA A 42 -3.13 10.21 2.07
C ALA A 42 -3.19 9.80 3.54
N SER A 43 -4.31 9.23 3.98
CA SER A 43 -4.53 8.90 5.40
C SER A 43 -3.89 7.60 5.85
N PHE A 44 -3.40 6.78 4.93
CA PHE A 44 -2.91 5.42 5.25
C PHE A 44 -1.40 5.34 5.44
N GLY A 45 -0.68 6.44 5.27
CA GLY A 45 0.77 6.46 5.46
C GLY A 45 1.18 6.20 6.91
N GLY A 46 2.35 5.60 7.09
CA GLY A 46 2.89 5.33 8.42
C GLY A 46 2.08 4.36 9.25
N GLY A 47 1.38 3.46 8.58
CA GLY A 47 0.52 2.48 9.25
C GLY A 47 -0.78 3.11 9.72
N ILE A 48 -1.48 3.77 8.82
CA ILE A 48 -2.75 4.48 8.99
C ILE A 48 -2.57 5.68 9.94
N GLY A 49 -2.38 6.85 9.33
CA GLY A 49 -2.19 8.10 10.09
C GLY A 49 -1.02 8.05 11.07
N ARG A 50 0.03 7.33 10.73
CA ARG A 50 1.22 7.07 11.55
C ARG A 50 0.95 6.32 12.86
N MET A 51 -0.22 5.69 12.97
CA MET A 51 -0.56 4.89 14.16
C MET A 51 0.19 3.55 14.23
N ARG A 52 1.01 3.24 13.25
CA ARG A 52 1.82 2.02 13.18
C ARG A 52 1.00 0.73 13.13
N GLU A 53 -0.22 0.85 12.63
CA GLU A 53 -1.10 -0.29 12.34
C GLU A 53 -0.73 -0.93 10.99
N THR A 54 -1.70 -1.30 10.16
CA THR A 54 -1.42 -1.95 8.88
C THR A 54 -0.50 -1.11 7.99
N CYS A 55 0.53 -1.73 7.43
CA CYS A 55 1.50 -1.08 6.55
C CYS A 55 0.81 -0.27 5.44
N GLY A 56 1.22 0.99 5.27
CA GLY A 56 0.64 1.87 4.25
C GLY A 56 0.77 1.34 2.84
N ALA A 57 1.86 0.67 2.52
CA ALA A 57 2.04 0.04 1.20
C ALA A 57 1.01 -1.07 0.98
N ALA A 58 0.77 -1.90 2.00
CA ALA A 58 -0.27 -2.92 1.94
C ALA A 58 -1.66 -2.28 1.81
N CYS A 59 -1.94 -1.22 2.56
CA CYS A 59 -3.20 -0.48 2.44
C CYS A 59 -3.40 0.06 1.02
N GLY A 60 -2.34 0.61 0.41
CA GLY A 60 -2.40 1.08 -0.97
C GLY A 60 -2.74 -0.05 -1.95
N MET A 61 -2.13 -1.20 -1.75
CA MET A 61 -2.43 -2.39 -2.54
C MET A 61 -3.90 -2.81 -2.39
N PHE A 62 -4.45 -2.76 -1.16
CA PHE A 62 -5.85 -3.09 -0.91
C PHE A 62 -6.80 -2.06 -1.53
N LEU A 63 -6.45 -0.79 -1.53
CA LEU A 63 -7.23 0.26 -2.19
C LEU A 63 -7.32 -0.01 -3.69
N VAL A 64 -6.21 -0.34 -4.32
CA VAL A 64 -6.17 -0.67 -5.75
C VAL A 64 -6.96 -1.95 -6.03
N ALA A 65 -6.85 -2.95 -5.16
CA ALA A 65 -7.64 -4.17 -5.27
C ALA A 65 -9.15 -3.87 -5.26
N GLY A 66 -9.57 -2.92 -4.44
CA GLY A 66 -10.97 -2.46 -4.42
C GLY A 66 -11.41 -1.82 -5.74
N LEU A 67 -10.51 -1.07 -6.38
CA LEU A 67 -10.81 -0.48 -7.69
C LEU A 67 -10.97 -1.55 -8.77
N GLU A 68 -10.24 -2.65 -8.68
CA GLU A 68 -10.29 -3.74 -9.65
C GLU A 68 -11.44 -4.71 -9.39
N THR A 69 -11.67 -5.09 -8.13
CA THR A 69 -12.56 -6.19 -7.77
C THR A 69 -13.70 -5.82 -6.84
N GLY A 70 -13.79 -4.55 -6.43
CA GLY A 70 -14.79 -4.11 -5.46
C GLY A 70 -16.22 -4.17 -5.98
N ALA A 71 -17.14 -4.66 -5.14
CA ALA A 71 -18.56 -4.66 -5.43
C ALA A 71 -19.14 -3.26 -5.15
N THR A 72 -20.01 -2.79 -6.03
CA THR A 72 -20.65 -1.47 -5.90
C THR A 72 -22.13 -1.55 -5.56
N GLU A 73 -22.71 -2.76 -5.59
CA GLU A 73 -24.12 -2.97 -5.22
C GLU A 73 -24.20 -3.43 -3.77
N ALA A 74 -25.01 -2.76 -2.95
CA ALA A 74 -25.10 -3.04 -1.52
C ALA A 74 -25.54 -4.49 -1.21
N THR A 75 -26.30 -5.10 -2.09
CA THR A 75 -26.83 -6.45 -1.92
C THR A 75 -25.97 -7.54 -2.57
N ASP A 76 -24.88 -7.16 -3.22
CA ASP A 76 -23.99 -8.09 -3.90
C ASP A 76 -23.05 -8.82 -2.92
N ARG A 77 -23.56 -9.83 -2.23
CA ARG A 77 -22.78 -10.61 -1.25
C ARG A 77 -21.65 -11.39 -1.90
N GLU A 78 -21.89 -11.96 -3.07
CA GLU A 78 -20.86 -12.72 -3.80
C GLU A 78 -19.71 -11.83 -4.25
N GLY A 79 -20.03 -10.65 -4.76
CA GLY A 79 -19.01 -9.66 -5.17
C GLY A 79 -18.19 -9.17 -3.98
N LYS A 80 -18.85 -8.90 -2.86
CA LYS A 80 -18.13 -8.51 -1.63
C LYS A 80 -17.20 -9.61 -1.15
N ALA A 81 -17.70 -10.86 -1.13
CA ALA A 81 -16.88 -12.00 -0.71
C ALA A 81 -15.70 -12.21 -1.64
N ALA A 82 -15.89 -12.04 -2.95
CA ALA A 82 -14.80 -12.17 -3.92
C ALA A 82 -13.72 -11.11 -3.70
N ASN A 83 -14.11 -9.85 -3.47
CA ASN A 83 -13.16 -8.78 -3.16
C ASN A 83 -12.40 -9.07 -1.86
N TYR A 84 -13.09 -9.49 -0.80
CA TYR A 84 -12.43 -9.82 0.47
C TYR A 84 -11.45 -11.00 0.32
N ALA A 85 -11.79 -11.97 -0.51
CA ALA A 85 -10.89 -13.10 -0.79
C ALA A 85 -9.61 -12.62 -1.47
N VAL A 86 -9.72 -11.68 -2.42
CA VAL A 86 -8.56 -11.07 -3.08
C VAL A 86 -7.68 -10.36 -2.05
N VAL A 87 -8.28 -9.54 -1.21
CA VAL A 87 -7.54 -8.81 -0.17
C VAL A 87 -6.80 -9.76 0.77
N GLN A 88 -7.45 -10.84 1.19
CA GLN A 88 -6.82 -11.83 2.08
C GLN A 88 -5.66 -12.56 1.37
N GLU A 89 -5.80 -12.88 0.10
CA GLU A 89 -4.74 -13.48 -0.70
C GLU A 89 -3.52 -12.55 -0.81
N LEU A 90 -3.77 -11.28 -1.14
CA LEU A 90 -2.71 -10.28 -1.23
C LEU A 90 -2.03 -10.07 0.12
N ALA A 91 -2.82 -10.01 1.20
CA ALA A 91 -2.29 -9.86 2.56
C ALA A 91 -1.40 -11.04 2.96
N ALA A 92 -1.84 -12.26 2.66
CA ALA A 92 -1.06 -13.46 2.96
C ALA A 92 0.27 -13.46 2.22
N GLU A 93 0.27 -13.06 0.95
CA GLU A 93 1.50 -12.99 0.16
C GLU A 93 2.44 -11.91 0.68
N PHE A 94 1.90 -10.76 1.06
CA PHE A 94 2.70 -9.68 1.63
C PHE A 94 3.35 -10.11 2.95
N LYS A 95 2.60 -10.75 3.83
CA LYS A 95 3.13 -11.28 5.10
C LYS A 95 4.21 -12.32 4.86
N LYS A 96 3.99 -13.21 3.91
CA LYS A 96 4.95 -14.27 3.57
C LYS A 96 6.29 -13.68 3.14
N ARG A 97 6.27 -12.64 2.30
CA ARG A 97 7.48 -12.02 1.77
C ARG A 97 8.18 -11.10 2.77
N ASN A 98 7.43 -10.47 3.65
CA ASN A 98 7.95 -9.39 4.50
C ASN A 98 7.87 -9.68 6.01
N GLY A 99 7.21 -10.74 6.42
CA GLY A 99 7.11 -11.17 7.81
C GLY A 99 5.94 -10.61 8.60
N SER A 100 5.32 -9.52 8.15
CA SER A 100 4.19 -8.90 8.85
C SER A 100 3.40 -8.00 7.91
N LEU A 101 2.17 -7.63 8.31
CA LEU A 101 1.38 -6.56 7.71
C LEU A 101 1.44 -5.28 8.54
N ILE A 102 1.96 -5.37 9.75
CA ILE A 102 1.87 -4.28 10.73
C ILE A 102 3.08 -3.37 10.62
N CYS A 103 2.84 -2.08 10.37
CA CYS A 103 3.88 -1.06 10.20
C CYS A 103 4.88 -1.06 11.36
N GLY A 104 4.39 -1.04 12.60
CA GLY A 104 5.26 -1.05 13.77
C GLY A 104 6.18 -2.26 13.84
N GLU A 105 5.67 -3.43 13.47
CA GLU A 105 6.47 -4.67 13.43
C GLU A 105 7.51 -4.62 12.32
N LEU A 106 7.12 -4.15 11.13
CA LEU A 106 8.04 -4.02 10.00
C LEU A 106 9.16 -3.02 10.27
N LEU A 107 8.88 -1.98 11.05
CA LEU A 107 9.87 -0.98 11.46
C LEU A 107 10.67 -1.41 12.70
N GLY A 108 10.31 -2.52 13.35
CA GLY A 108 10.97 -2.98 14.57
C GLY A 108 10.68 -2.10 15.80
N LEU A 109 9.56 -1.40 15.81
CA LEU A 109 9.20 -0.49 16.89
C LEU A 109 8.55 -1.23 18.06
N LYS A 110 8.80 -0.70 19.29
CA LYS A 110 8.14 -1.21 20.49
C LYS A 110 6.71 -0.70 20.56
N LYS A 111 5.78 -1.55 21.00
CA LYS A 111 4.33 -1.31 20.98
C LYS A 111 3.83 -0.10 21.77
N LYS A 112 4.62 0.50 22.65
CA LYS A 112 4.15 1.51 23.61
C LYS A 112 4.73 2.91 23.40
N GLU A 113 5.35 3.18 22.28
CA GLU A 113 5.85 4.53 22.03
C GLU A 113 4.70 5.47 21.63
N PRO A 114 4.74 6.73 22.11
CA PRO A 114 3.75 7.72 21.71
C PRO A 114 3.74 7.89 20.19
N VAL A 115 2.55 7.98 19.60
CA VAL A 115 2.40 8.17 18.16
C VAL A 115 2.45 9.66 17.84
N SER A 116 3.45 10.06 17.07
CA SER A 116 3.56 11.44 16.57
C SER A 116 2.82 11.60 15.26
N THR A 117 2.17 12.75 15.07
CA THR A 117 1.52 13.08 13.80
C THR A 117 2.48 13.72 12.80
N VAL A 118 3.70 14.04 13.21
CA VAL A 118 4.68 14.74 12.37
C VAL A 118 5.51 13.73 11.58
N PRO A 119 5.46 13.79 10.22
CA PRO A 119 6.29 12.92 9.38
C PRO A 119 7.77 13.22 9.61
N GLU A 120 8.61 12.19 9.50
CA GLU A 120 10.05 12.37 9.56
C GLU A 120 10.57 12.98 8.26
N GLU A 121 11.66 13.74 8.37
CA GLU A 121 12.36 14.24 7.20
C GLU A 121 12.92 13.08 6.36
N ARG A 122 12.80 13.22 5.04
CA ARG A 122 13.27 12.22 4.08
C ARG A 122 14.76 12.43 3.79
N THR A 123 15.61 12.07 4.77
CA THR A 123 17.06 12.12 4.66
C THR A 123 17.62 10.81 4.14
N ALA A 124 18.91 10.81 3.74
CA ALA A 124 19.61 9.60 3.36
C ALA A 124 19.55 8.56 4.49
N GLN A 125 19.67 9.02 5.75
CA GLN A 125 19.59 8.17 6.92
C GLN A 125 18.21 7.54 7.07
N TYR A 126 17.14 8.29 6.80
CA TYR A 126 15.77 7.76 6.79
C TYR A 126 15.66 6.58 5.84
N TYR A 127 16.07 6.77 4.57
CA TYR A 127 15.96 5.72 3.56
C TYR A 127 16.84 4.50 3.87
N SER A 128 18.00 4.69 4.48
CA SER A 128 18.90 3.58 4.80
C SER A 128 18.41 2.73 5.96
N LYS A 129 17.68 3.32 6.92
CA LYS A 129 17.20 2.61 8.12
C LYS A 129 15.81 2.02 7.99
N ARG A 130 15.00 2.52 7.06
CA ARG A 130 13.60 2.09 6.95
C ARG A 130 13.38 1.20 5.74
N PRO A 131 12.63 0.10 5.91
CA PRO A 131 12.32 -0.80 4.80
C PRO A 131 11.17 -0.32 3.92
N CYS A 132 10.68 0.91 4.10
CA CYS A 132 9.47 1.40 3.45
C CYS A 132 9.53 1.37 1.93
N ALA A 133 10.67 1.75 1.33
CA ALA A 133 10.83 1.69 -0.13
C ALA A 133 10.68 0.26 -0.64
N LYS A 134 11.23 -0.72 0.10
CA LYS A 134 11.09 -2.14 -0.23
C LYS A 134 9.64 -2.59 -0.09
N MET A 135 8.94 -2.12 0.94
CA MET A 135 7.53 -2.46 1.14
C MET A 135 6.66 -1.92 0.01
N VAL A 136 6.93 -0.71 -0.45
CA VAL A 136 6.25 -0.11 -1.61
C VAL A 136 6.49 -0.96 -2.86
N GLU A 137 7.74 -1.32 -3.12
CA GLU A 137 8.11 -2.16 -4.25
C GLU A 137 7.42 -3.52 -4.20
N GLU A 138 7.44 -4.17 -3.02
CA GLU A 138 6.82 -5.48 -2.82
C GLU A 138 5.31 -5.43 -3.02
N ALA A 139 4.64 -4.42 -2.45
CA ALA A 139 3.19 -4.27 -2.62
C ALA A 139 2.82 -4.07 -4.09
N ALA A 140 3.54 -3.21 -4.79
CA ALA A 140 3.32 -2.98 -6.22
C ALA A 140 3.56 -4.26 -7.03
N ARG A 141 4.62 -4.99 -6.72
CA ARG A 141 4.97 -6.24 -7.40
C ARG A 141 3.92 -7.33 -7.17
N ILE A 142 3.47 -7.49 -5.95
CA ILE A 142 2.40 -8.46 -5.61
C ILE A 142 1.15 -8.15 -6.41
N TRP A 143 0.78 -6.88 -6.52
CA TRP A 143 -0.39 -6.47 -7.30
C TRP A 143 -0.21 -6.76 -8.79
N VAL A 144 0.94 -6.44 -9.36
CA VAL A 144 1.25 -6.75 -10.75
C VAL A 144 1.17 -8.26 -11.01
N GLU A 145 1.75 -9.06 -10.14
CA GLU A 145 1.70 -10.51 -10.25
C GLU A 145 0.26 -11.03 -10.18
N TYR A 146 -0.55 -10.44 -9.30
CA TYR A 146 -1.98 -10.78 -9.23
C TYR A 146 -2.67 -10.50 -10.57
N LEU A 147 -2.45 -9.31 -11.14
CA LEU A 147 -3.06 -8.94 -12.44
C LEU A 147 -2.62 -9.87 -13.57
N GLU A 148 -1.36 -10.29 -13.58
CA GLU A 148 -0.84 -11.21 -14.58
C GLU A 148 -1.48 -12.59 -14.51
N LYS A 149 -1.87 -13.04 -13.31
CA LYS A 149 -2.57 -14.31 -13.10
C LYS A 149 -4.07 -14.21 -13.39
N HIS A 150 -4.62 -13.01 -13.45
CA HIS A 150 -6.05 -12.77 -13.66
C HIS A 150 -6.27 -11.73 -14.75
N PRO A 151 -5.82 -12.03 -15.99
CA PRO A 151 -5.91 -11.08 -17.11
C PRO A 151 -7.36 -10.77 -17.50
#